data_a2042df089430cb56f7fa133304e52ea
#
_entry.id   a2042df089430cb56f7fa133304e52ea
#
_cell.length_a   1.000
_cell.length_b   1.000
_cell.length_c   1.000
_cell.angle_alpha   90.00
_cell.angle_beta   90.00
_cell.angle_gamma   90.00
#
_symmetry.space_group_name_H-M   'P 1'
#
loop_
_entity.id
_entity.type
_entity.pdbx_description
1 polymer ?
#
loop_
_entity_poly.entity_id
_entity_poly.type
_entity_poly.pdbx_seq_one_letter_code
_entity_poly.pdbx_strand_id
1 'polypeptide(L)'
;MPKHRIVDADCHILEPPDIWKNWLPERYQDKAPRLVKDRAGGDAWLTAVGGDADPIGLVSTPGMPFDQFRWFGVTYEEARRGCYNGEARLADMDVDGVDVEILFPPQRTMSHFLGDDDDDFVLAGVEAYNNFLFEEFCAADPKRLIGLAQMPSLGIDQSVDALRKAKARGAKGVIISNWPSGGESLSTDDDPFWAAAVDEVIPVSIHINIISRSQRAAQRKAAARQGNALYAMDSEAARAKAIGSMSHVFSMTAGSMTSMLFTGVFERFPELQICWIETGVGWIPHLIESIDDRYWRNRVWGDLPIKNPPSFYWYRNNAASFITDRSGIALRHAAGIDNIMWSSDYPHHGNDWPYSRKVIEETMGHIPTDDQAKIVGANAARIWHLD
;
A
#
# COMPACT_ATOMS: atom_id res chain seq x y z
N MET A 1 0.08 -31.07 -5.40
CA MET A 1 -0.08 -30.32 -4.14
C MET A 1 -1.52 -29.93 -3.93
N PRO A 2 -2.01 -29.75 -2.69
CA PRO A 2 -3.29 -29.13 -2.50
C PRO A 2 -3.27 -27.73 -3.12
N LYS A 3 -4.27 -27.41 -3.94
CA LYS A 3 -4.37 -26.12 -4.61
C LYS A 3 -4.93 -25.13 -3.58
N HIS A 4 -4.04 -24.46 -2.81
CA HIS A 4 -4.48 -23.41 -1.92
C HIS A 4 -5.10 -22.25 -2.72
N ARG A 5 -6.12 -21.62 -2.14
CA ARG A 5 -6.60 -20.33 -2.60
C ARG A 5 -5.49 -19.30 -2.38
N ILE A 6 -5.09 -18.60 -3.42
CA ILE A 6 -4.09 -17.53 -3.34
C ILE A 6 -4.83 -16.20 -3.28
N VAL A 7 -4.56 -15.46 -2.21
CA VAL A 7 -5.00 -14.07 -2.04
C VAL A 7 -3.76 -13.21 -2.04
N ASP A 8 -3.55 -12.46 -3.09
CA ASP A 8 -2.45 -11.53 -3.21
C ASP A 8 -2.74 -10.30 -2.35
N ALA A 9 -1.93 -10.08 -1.32
CA ALA A 9 -2.19 -9.07 -0.30
C ALA A 9 -1.71 -7.67 -0.68
N ASP A 10 -1.12 -7.50 -1.86
CA ASP A 10 -0.61 -6.21 -2.34
C ASP A 10 -0.51 -6.19 -3.86
N CYS A 11 -1.47 -5.51 -4.47
CA CYS A 11 -1.49 -5.25 -5.89
C CYS A 11 -1.86 -3.81 -6.16
N HIS A 12 -1.40 -3.29 -7.30
CA HIS A 12 -1.63 -1.90 -7.69
C HIS A 12 -2.40 -1.78 -9.00
N ILE A 13 -2.90 -0.57 -9.25
CA ILE A 13 -3.55 -0.19 -10.51
C ILE A 13 -2.71 0.91 -11.14
N LEU A 14 -2.38 0.75 -12.42
CA LEU A 14 -1.95 1.88 -13.24
C LEU A 14 -3.20 2.67 -13.63
N GLU A 15 -3.19 3.98 -13.49
CA GLU A 15 -4.33 4.82 -13.87
C GLU A 15 -4.64 4.67 -15.35
N PRO A 16 -5.90 4.46 -15.77
CA PRO A 16 -6.28 4.58 -17.18
C PRO A 16 -5.98 5.98 -17.72
N PRO A 17 -5.63 6.12 -19.02
CA PRO A 17 -5.26 7.42 -19.61
C PRO A 17 -6.26 8.55 -19.42
N ASP A 18 -7.53 8.22 -19.26
CA ASP A 18 -8.66 9.15 -19.18
C ASP A 18 -9.32 9.22 -17.79
N ILE A 19 -8.74 8.57 -16.79
CA ILE A 19 -9.33 8.49 -15.42
C ILE A 19 -9.70 9.88 -14.88
N TRP A 20 -8.77 10.85 -14.89
CA TRP A 20 -9.03 12.16 -14.31
C TRP A 20 -9.98 12.99 -15.13
N LYS A 21 -10.04 12.79 -16.45
CA LYS A 21 -11.03 13.40 -17.32
C LYS A 21 -12.44 12.90 -17.04
N ASN A 22 -12.58 11.61 -16.75
CA ASN A 22 -13.88 10.97 -16.57
C ASN A 22 -14.43 11.12 -15.15
N TRP A 23 -13.57 11.12 -14.14
CA TRP A 23 -13.98 11.04 -12.74
C TRP A 23 -13.76 12.29 -11.91
N LEU A 24 -12.77 13.15 -12.27
CA LEU A 24 -12.51 14.38 -11.54
C LEU A 24 -13.48 15.47 -12.02
N PRO A 25 -14.11 16.24 -11.10
CA PRO A 25 -15.02 17.34 -11.47
C PRO A 25 -14.38 18.36 -12.42
N GLU A 26 -15.18 18.90 -13.38
CA GLU A 26 -14.73 19.84 -14.42
C GLU A 26 -13.94 21.02 -13.87
N ARG A 27 -14.38 21.59 -12.74
CA ARG A 27 -13.71 22.73 -12.07
C ARG A 27 -12.24 22.47 -11.67
N TYR A 28 -11.80 21.21 -11.66
CA TYR A 28 -10.45 20.81 -11.27
C TYR A 28 -9.63 20.24 -12.42
N GLN A 29 -10.16 20.19 -13.62
CA GLN A 29 -9.45 19.58 -14.78
C GLN A 29 -8.13 20.28 -15.09
N ASP A 30 -8.02 21.59 -14.86
CA ASP A 30 -6.77 22.35 -15.08
C ASP A 30 -5.65 21.97 -14.08
N LYS A 31 -6.02 21.46 -12.90
CA LYS A 31 -5.09 20.99 -11.88
C LYS A 31 -4.85 19.46 -11.95
N ALA A 32 -5.62 18.73 -12.77
CA ALA A 32 -5.55 17.29 -12.85
C ALA A 32 -4.17 16.79 -13.31
N PRO A 33 -3.72 15.62 -12.86
CA PRO A 33 -2.59 14.92 -13.48
C PRO A 33 -2.85 14.73 -14.98
N ARG A 34 -1.83 14.97 -15.80
CA ARG A 34 -1.93 14.92 -17.27
C ARG A 34 -0.92 13.95 -17.85
N LEU A 35 -1.33 13.20 -18.86
CA LEU A 35 -0.40 12.40 -19.65
C LEU A 35 0.47 13.29 -20.53
N VAL A 36 1.77 13.05 -20.45
CA VAL A 36 2.79 13.69 -21.27
C VAL A 36 3.78 12.63 -21.76
N LYS A 37 4.67 12.99 -22.68
CA LYS A 37 5.76 12.11 -23.04
C LYS A 37 6.94 12.28 -22.10
N ASP A 38 7.52 11.15 -21.67
CA ASP A 38 8.77 11.14 -20.91
C ASP A 38 9.98 11.46 -21.80
N ARG A 39 11.17 11.54 -21.20
CA ARG A 39 12.42 11.86 -21.89
C ARG A 39 12.85 10.85 -22.98
N ALA A 40 12.27 9.65 -22.98
CA ALA A 40 12.52 8.59 -23.96
C ALA A 40 11.34 8.35 -24.92
N GLY A 41 10.30 9.20 -24.87
CA GLY A 41 9.12 9.14 -25.73
C GLY A 41 8.01 8.24 -25.23
N GLY A 42 8.15 7.62 -24.04
CA GLY A 42 7.10 6.86 -23.36
C GLY A 42 6.02 7.75 -22.75
N ASP A 43 5.02 7.14 -22.13
CA ASP A 43 3.97 7.86 -21.44
C ASP A 43 4.34 8.09 -19.97
N ALA A 44 3.95 9.25 -19.44
CA ALA A 44 4.22 9.63 -18.07
C ALA A 44 3.12 10.54 -17.51
N TRP A 45 2.87 10.48 -16.22
CA TRP A 45 1.94 11.36 -15.53
C TRP A 45 2.64 12.62 -15.02
N LEU A 46 2.27 13.77 -15.53
CA LEU A 46 2.69 15.06 -15.00
C LEU A 46 1.73 15.48 -13.90
N THR A 47 2.21 15.45 -12.65
CA THR A 47 1.42 15.75 -11.45
C THR A 47 1.62 17.14 -10.87
N ALA A 48 2.66 17.89 -11.36
CA ALA A 48 2.92 19.26 -10.93
C ALA A 48 3.48 20.09 -12.10
N VAL A 49 3.11 21.37 -12.14
CA VAL A 49 3.68 22.30 -13.12
C VAL A 49 5.16 22.51 -12.82
N GLY A 50 6.02 22.20 -13.79
CA GLY A 50 7.48 22.35 -13.67
C GLY A 50 8.19 21.19 -12.94
N GLY A 51 7.47 20.14 -12.55
CA GLY A 51 8.06 18.91 -12.02
C GLY A 51 8.38 17.88 -13.12
N ASP A 52 9.14 16.84 -12.74
CA ASP A 52 9.34 15.69 -13.62
C ASP A 52 8.04 14.89 -13.74
N ALA A 53 7.76 14.41 -14.94
CA ALA A 53 6.66 13.48 -15.14
C ALA A 53 7.03 12.08 -14.65
N ASP A 54 6.08 11.39 -14.03
CA ASP A 54 6.21 10.03 -13.53
C ASP A 54 6.02 9.01 -14.66
N PRO A 55 7.08 8.35 -15.18
CA PRO A 55 6.97 7.36 -16.25
C PRO A 55 6.16 6.14 -15.81
N ILE A 56 5.35 5.59 -16.72
CA ILE A 56 4.52 4.42 -16.42
C ILE A 56 5.30 3.10 -16.37
N GLY A 57 6.56 3.06 -16.84
CA GLY A 57 7.34 1.82 -16.98
C GLY A 57 7.46 0.99 -15.71
N LEU A 58 7.48 1.64 -14.53
CA LEU A 58 7.57 0.95 -13.24
C LEU A 58 6.35 0.05 -12.95
N VAL A 59 5.17 0.43 -13.41
CA VAL A 59 3.87 -0.18 -13.05
C VAL A 59 3.08 -0.66 -14.28
N SER A 60 3.76 -0.96 -15.37
CA SER A 60 3.11 -1.31 -16.65
C SER A 60 3.73 -2.49 -17.38
N THR A 61 4.78 -3.08 -16.83
CA THR A 61 5.62 -4.09 -17.50
C THR A 61 5.69 -5.45 -16.79
N PRO A 62 4.58 -5.98 -16.22
CA PRO A 62 4.61 -7.32 -15.64
C PRO A 62 4.97 -8.36 -16.73
N GLY A 63 5.82 -9.33 -16.34
CA GLY A 63 6.34 -10.36 -17.26
C GLY A 63 7.52 -9.91 -18.13
N MET A 64 7.93 -8.65 -18.06
CA MET A 64 9.17 -8.21 -18.71
C MET A 64 10.39 -8.75 -17.96
N PRO A 65 11.34 -9.41 -18.64
CA PRO A 65 12.57 -9.87 -17.98
C PRO A 65 13.32 -8.70 -17.33
N PHE A 66 13.92 -8.94 -16.15
CA PHE A 66 14.59 -7.87 -15.38
C PHE A 66 15.75 -7.20 -16.14
N ASP A 67 16.44 -7.92 -17.01
CA ASP A 67 17.50 -7.40 -17.87
C ASP A 67 16.99 -6.56 -19.06
N GLN A 68 15.69 -6.61 -19.34
CA GLN A 68 15.00 -5.81 -20.37
C GLN A 68 14.15 -4.69 -19.79
N PHE A 69 14.09 -4.58 -18.48
CA PHE A 69 13.27 -3.58 -17.81
C PHE A 69 13.65 -2.15 -18.25
N ARG A 70 12.62 -1.38 -18.58
CA ARG A 70 12.73 0.02 -18.97
C ARG A 70 11.87 0.88 -18.07
N TRP A 71 12.48 1.81 -17.37
CA TRP A 71 11.74 2.79 -16.58
C TRP A 71 11.07 3.85 -17.46
N PHE A 72 11.81 4.29 -18.50
CA PHE A 72 11.38 5.31 -19.46
C PHE A 72 11.11 4.69 -20.83
N GLY A 73 10.30 5.36 -21.65
CA GLY A 73 10.04 4.97 -23.03
C GLY A 73 8.96 3.89 -23.18
N VAL A 74 8.20 3.58 -22.14
CA VAL A 74 7.05 2.66 -22.21
C VAL A 74 5.78 3.44 -22.47
N THR A 75 4.96 2.99 -23.41
CA THR A 75 3.68 3.60 -23.76
C THR A 75 2.50 2.79 -23.26
N TYR A 76 1.30 3.37 -23.18
CA TYR A 76 0.07 2.62 -22.87
C TYR A 76 -0.27 1.57 -23.92
N GLU A 77 0.21 1.73 -25.16
CA GLU A 77 0.04 0.71 -26.22
C GLU A 77 0.89 -0.54 -25.94
N GLU A 78 2.06 -0.37 -25.32
CA GLU A 78 2.94 -1.45 -24.89
C GLU A 78 2.56 -2.01 -23.52
N ALA A 79 1.94 -1.19 -22.67
CA ALA A 79 1.55 -1.56 -21.32
C ALA A 79 0.51 -2.70 -21.34
N ARG A 80 0.69 -3.66 -20.42
CA ARG A 80 -0.26 -4.75 -20.28
C ARG A 80 -1.63 -4.22 -19.83
N ARG A 81 -2.70 -4.56 -20.54
CA ARG A 81 -4.05 -4.05 -20.24
C ARG A 81 -4.53 -4.37 -18.83
N GLY A 82 -4.15 -5.52 -18.26
CA GLY A 82 -4.46 -5.87 -16.87
C GLY A 82 -3.92 -4.88 -15.83
N CYS A 83 -2.95 -4.03 -16.19
CA CYS A 83 -2.47 -2.99 -15.29
C CYS A 83 -3.53 -1.91 -15.02
N TYR A 84 -4.43 -1.61 -15.98
CA TYR A 84 -5.37 -0.49 -15.92
C TYR A 84 -6.82 -0.82 -16.32
N ASN A 85 -7.13 -2.10 -16.51
CA ASN A 85 -8.48 -2.56 -16.90
C ASN A 85 -8.87 -3.82 -16.12
N GLY A 86 -10.00 -3.80 -15.41
CA GLY A 86 -10.41 -4.86 -14.50
C GLY A 86 -10.68 -6.21 -15.17
N GLU A 87 -11.35 -6.23 -16.35
CA GLU A 87 -11.61 -7.48 -17.07
C GLU A 87 -10.30 -8.13 -17.55
N ALA A 88 -9.38 -7.33 -18.08
CA ALA A 88 -8.07 -7.82 -18.49
C ALA A 88 -7.23 -8.28 -17.28
N ARG A 89 -7.39 -7.64 -16.10
CA ARG A 89 -6.76 -8.06 -14.85
C ARG A 89 -7.20 -9.45 -14.43
N LEU A 90 -8.48 -9.79 -14.53
CA LEU A 90 -8.99 -11.12 -14.22
C LEU A 90 -8.34 -12.19 -15.12
N ALA A 91 -8.14 -11.90 -16.41
CA ALA A 91 -7.43 -12.81 -17.31
C ALA A 91 -5.95 -12.98 -16.92
N ASP A 92 -5.27 -11.91 -16.45
CA ASP A 92 -3.91 -11.98 -15.96
C ASP A 92 -3.80 -12.79 -14.67
N MET A 93 -4.75 -12.63 -13.74
CA MET A 93 -4.85 -13.44 -12.53
C MET A 93 -5.05 -14.93 -12.84
N ASP A 94 -5.89 -15.25 -13.84
CA ASP A 94 -6.14 -16.63 -14.25
C ASP A 94 -4.87 -17.30 -14.82
N VAL A 95 -4.06 -16.55 -15.57
CA VAL A 95 -2.76 -17.02 -16.11
C VAL A 95 -1.77 -17.27 -14.97
N ASP A 96 -1.70 -16.39 -13.99
CA ASP A 96 -0.78 -16.48 -12.85
C ASP A 96 -1.26 -17.47 -11.78
N GLY A 97 -2.56 -17.76 -11.80
CA GLY A 97 -3.22 -18.64 -10.84
C GLY A 97 -3.49 -17.99 -9.50
N VAL A 98 -3.65 -16.67 -9.47
CA VAL A 98 -4.09 -15.87 -8.30
C VAL A 98 -5.61 -15.84 -8.27
N ASP A 99 -6.20 -16.13 -7.11
CA ASP A 99 -7.65 -16.23 -6.97
C ASP A 99 -8.29 -14.88 -6.61
N VAL A 100 -7.62 -14.07 -5.78
CA VAL A 100 -8.08 -12.75 -5.32
C VAL A 100 -6.89 -11.79 -5.21
N GLU A 101 -7.10 -10.53 -5.53
CA GLU A 101 -6.14 -9.44 -5.32
C GLU A 101 -6.70 -8.36 -4.41
N ILE A 102 -5.87 -7.89 -3.48
CA ILE A 102 -6.12 -6.70 -2.67
C ILE A 102 -5.46 -5.51 -3.37
N LEU A 103 -6.26 -4.54 -3.78
CA LEU A 103 -5.85 -3.47 -4.69
C LEU A 103 -5.62 -2.16 -3.95
N PHE A 104 -4.41 -1.65 -4.08
CA PHE A 104 -3.97 -0.38 -3.51
C PHE A 104 -3.95 0.73 -4.56
N PRO A 105 -4.20 1.99 -4.15
CA PRO A 105 -4.16 3.14 -5.05
C PRO A 105 -2.73 3.40 -5.57
N PRO A 106 -2.61 4.02 -6.75
CA PRO A 106 -1.34 4.44 -7.29
C PRO A 106 -0.73 5.53 -6.41
N GLN A 107 0.40 5.24 -5.78
CA GLN A 107 1.02 6.10 -4.77
C GLN A 107 1.41 7.50 -5.31
N ARG A 108 1.76 7.60 -6.58
CA ARG A 108 2.30 8.83 -7.17
C ARG A 108 1.24 9.88 -7.40
N THR A 109 0.18 9.53 -8.13
CA THR A 109 -0.93 10.46 -8.38
C THR A 109 -1.73 10.73 -7.11
N MET A 110 -1.88 9.74 -6.21
CA MET A 110 -2.47 9.99 -4.90
C MET A 110 -1.64 10.96 -4.07
N SER A 111 -0.31 10.87 -4.09
CA SER A 111 0.57 11.84 -3.41
C SER A 111 0.40 13.27 -3.93
N HIS A 112 0.04 13.43 -5.23
CA HIS A 112 -0.28 14.73 -5.79
C HIS A 112 -1.51 15.35 -5.12
N PHE A 113 -2.60 14.60 -5.01
CA PHE A 113 -3.81 15.06 -4.34
C PHE A 113 -3.58 15.26 -2.83
N LEU A 114 -3.13 14.22 -2.12
CA LEU A 114 -2.96 14.23 -0.66
C LEU A 114 -1.94 15.27 -0.16
N GLY A 115 -1.07 15.78 -1.01
CA GLY A 115 -0.08 16.80 -0.71
C GLY A 115 -0.49 18.22 -1.14
N ASP A 116 -1.70 18.42 -1.66
CA ASP A 116 -2.19 19.76 -2.05
C ASP A 116 -2.67 20.56 -0.83
N ASP A 117 -2.55 21.89 -0.92
CA ASP A 117 -3.01 22.82 0.12
C ASP A 117 -4.53 23.14 -0.01
N ASP A 118 -5.18 22.74 -1.12
CA ASP A 118 -6.62 22.93 -1.41
C ASP A 118 -7.40 21.68 -0.99
N ASP A 119 -8.04 21.71 0.17
CA ASP A 119 -8.78 20.58 0.76
C ASP A 119 -9.88 20.06 -0.14
N ASP A 120 -10.61 20.95 -0.84
CA ASP A 120 -11.67 20.56 -1.77
C ASP A 120 -11.11 19.79 -2.97
N PHE A 121 -9.91 20.17 -3.45
CA PHE A 121 -9.21 19.46 -4.52
C PHE A 121 -8.72 18.09 -4.05
N VAL A 122 -8.14 18.00 -2.83
CA VAL A 122 -7.74 16.72 -2.24
C VAL A 122 -8.93 15.77 -2.16
N LEU A 123 -10.06 16.25 -1.60
CA LEU A 123 -11.26 15.44 -1.46
C LEU A 123 -11.80 14.99 -2.83
N ALA A 124 -11.86 15.90 -3.80
CA ALA A 124 -12.33 15.57 -5.14
C ALA A 124 -11.44 14.52 -5.84
N GLY A 125 -10.12 14.60 -5.69
CA GLY A 125 -9.19 13.64 -6.26
C GLY A 125 -9.29 12.24 -5.62
N VAL A 126 -9.41 12.20 -4.30
CA VAL A 126 -9.61 10.94 -3.55
C VAL A 126 -10.96 10.30 -3.92
N GLU A 127 -12.04 11.08 -3.97
CA GLU A 127 -13.37 10.60 -4.37
C GLU A 127 -13.37 10.11 -5.83
N ALA A 128 -12.73 10.84 -6.75
CA ALA A 128 -12.61 10.45 -8.15
C ALA A 128 -11.93 9.10 -8.31
N TYR A 129 -10.81 8.90 -7.60
CA TYR A 129 -10.12 7.61 -7.61
C TYR A 129 -10.97 6.49 -7.00
N ASN A 130 -11.57 6.72 -5.82
CA ASN A 130 -12.39 5.71 -5.18
C ASN A 130 -13.63 5.35 -6.04
N ASN A 131 -14.25 6.31 -6.73
CA ASN A 131 -15.35 6.04 -7.65
C ASN A 131 -14.90 5.16 -8.82
N PHE A 132 -13.80 5.50 -9.49
CA PHE A 132 -13.20 4.67 -10.53
C PHE A 132 -12.91 3.26 -10.02
N LEU A 133 -12.28 3.14 -8.85
CA LEU A 133 -11.92 1.85 -8.27
C LEU A 133 -13.12 0.93 -8.10
N PHE A 134 -14.20 1.42 -7.48
CA PHE A 134 -15.36 0.59 -7.16
C PHE A 134 -16.35 0.45 -8.30
N GLU A 135 -16.55 1.49 -9.10
CA GLU A 135 -17.61 1.53 -10.12
C GLU A 135 -17.13 1.07 -11.50
N GLU A 136 -15.81 1.02 -11.72
CA GLU A 136 -15.24 0.60 -13.00
C GLU A 136 -14.30 -0.59 -12.84
N PHE A 137 -13.17 -0.43 -12.15
CA PHE A 137 -12.13 -1.46 -12.12
C PHE A 137 -12.58 -2.72 -11.37
N CYS A 138 -12.99 -2.60 -10.11
CA CYS A 138 -13.43 -3.73 -9.29
C CYS A 138 -14.81 -4.25 -9.68
N ALA A 139 -15.62 -3.46 -10.39
CA ALA A 139 -16.94 -3.90 -10.88
C ALA A 139 -16.86 -5.08 -11.83
N ALA A 140 -15.72 -5.35 -12.45
CA ALA A 140 -15.50 -6.52 -13.30
C ALA A 140 -15.70 -7.85 -12.55
N ASP A 141 -15.22 -7.95 -11.32
CA ASP A 141 -15.53 -9.03 -10.37
C ASP A 141 -15.20 -8.58 -8.93
N PRO A 142 -16.19 -8.07 -8.18
CA PRO A 142 -15.95 -7.54 -6.82
C PRO A 142 -15.66 -8.63 -5.77
N LYS A 143 -15.66 -9.92 -6.14
CA LYS A 143 -15.22 -11.02 -5.27
C LYS A 143 -13.75 -11.37 -5.46
N ARG A 144 -13.17 -11.00 -6.59
CA ARG A 144 -11.77 -11.26 -6.93
C ARG A 144 -10.91 -10.01 -6.91
N LEU A 145 -11.46 -8.85 -7.24
CA LEU A 145 -10.79 -7.54 -7.25
C LEU A 145 -11.25 -6.73 -6.03
N ILE A 146 -10.48 -6.77 -4.97
CA ILE A 146 -10.83 -6.17 -3.67
C ILE A 146 -10.15 -4.80 -3.54
N GLY A 147 -10.85 -3.74 -3.94
CA GLY A 147 -10.36 -2.37 -3.83
C GLY A 147 -10.32 -1.87 -2.39
N LEU A 148 -9.21 -1.25 -1.98
CA LEU A 148 -9.10 -0.53 -0.73
C LEU A 148 -9.30 0.97 -0.96
N ALA A 149 -10.26 1.57 -0.25
CA ALA A 149 -10.57 2.98 -0.41
C ALA A 149 -9.48 3.87 0.19
N GLN A 150 -8.97 4.83 -0.58
CA GLN A 150 -8.07 5.86 -0.06
C GLN A 150 -8.82 6.80 0.85
N MET A 151 -8.25 7.10 2.02
CA MET A 151 -8.78 8.11 2.95
C MET A 151 -8.17 9.49 2.68
N PRO A 152 -8.96 10.58 2.80
CA PRO A 152 -8.50 11.93 2.48
C PRO A 152 -7.57 12.54 3.54
N SER A 153 -7.70 12.13 4.82
CA SER A 153 -6.90 12.64 5.95
C SER A 153 -6.90 14.18 6.07
N LEU A 154 -8.07 14.80 5.89
CA LEU A 154 -8.29 16.26 5.92
C LEU A 154 -8.83 16.76 7.26
N GLY A 155 -8.85 15.91 8.25
CA GLY A 155 -9.46 16.13 9.55
C GLY A 155 -10.36 14.95 9.93
N ILE A 156 -10.70 14.88 11.22
CA ILE A 156 -11.31 13.67 11.75
C ILE A 156 -12.72 13.43 11.19
N ASP A 157 -13.54 14.46 11.07
CA ASP A 157 -14.91 14.33 10.60
C ASP A 157 -14.98 13.84 9.14
N GLN A 158 -14.14 14.42 8.26
CA GLN A 158 -14.04 14.02 6.86
C GLN A 158 -13.49 12.59 6.72
N SER A 159 -12.51 12.22 7.55
CA SER A 159 -11.92 10.88 7.52
C SER A 159 -12.92 9.80 7.98
N VAL A 160 -13.69 10.06 9.03
CA VAL A 160 -14.76 9.16 9.51
C VAL A 160 -15.89 9.05 8.47
N ASP A 161 -16.32 10.18 7.89
CA ASP A 161 -17.35 10.18 6.85
C ASP A 161 -16.91 9.40 5.61
N ALA A 162 -15.66 9.59 5.15
CA ALA A 162 -15.08 8.87 4.03
C ALA A 162 -15.01 7.36 4.30
N LEU A 163 -14.62 6.93 5.52
CA LEU A 163 -14.60 5.53 5.91
C LEU A 163 -15.98 4.90 5.82
N ARG A 164 -17.01 5.55 6.40
CA ARG A 164 -18.39 5.07 6.37
C ARG A 164 -18.95 5.02 4.95
N LYS A 165 -18.65 6.01 4.11
CA LYS A 165 -19.02 6.00 2.69
C LYS A 165 -18.35 4.83 1.94
N ALA A 166 -17.07 4.57 2.21
CA ALA A 166 -16.36 3.43 1.62
C ALA A 166 -17.02 2.10 2.04
N LYS A 167 -17.33 1.94 3.33
CA LYS A 167 -18.04 0.74 3.85
C LYS A 167 -19.40 0.56 3.19
N ALA A 168 -20.18 1.62 3.07
CA ALA A 168 -21.50 1.58 2.43
C ALA A 168 -21.45 1.17 0.95
N ARG A 169 -20.31 1.39 0.27
CA ARG A 169 -20.03 0.93 -1.10
C ARG A 169 -19.50 -0.51 -1.16
N GLY A 170 -19.31 -1.17 -0.04
CA GLY A 170 -18.82 -2.55 0.04
C GLY A 170 -17.30 -2.69 0.16
N ALA A 171 -16.57 -1.60 0.45
CA ALA A 171 -15.14 -1.69 0.72
C ALA A 171 -14.83 -2.70 1.84
N LYS A 172 -13.85 -3.55 1.61
CA LYS A 172 -13.38 -4.56 2.57
C LYS A 172 -12.24 -4.05 3.45
N GLY A 173 -11.66 -2.90 3.12
CA GLY A 173 -10.61 -2.22 3.85
C GLY A 173 -10.43 -0.80 3.36
N VAL A 174 -9.66 -0.01 4.11
CA VAL A 174 -9.27 1.34 3.74
C VAL A 174 -7.76 1.51 3.84
N ILE A 175 -7.22 2.50 3.12
CA ILE A 175 -5.82 2.88 3.24
C ILE A 175 -5.69 4.32 3.74
N ILE A 176 -4.80 4.53 4.69
CA ILE A 176 -4.36 5.85 5.14
C ILE A 176 -2.92 6.10 4.73
N SER A 177 -2.63 7.29 4.26
CA SER A 177 -1.28 7.74 3.89
C SER A 177 -0.80 8.91 4.77
N ASN A 178 -1.71 9.51 5.50
CA ASN A 178 -1.49 10.53 6.52
C ASN A 178 -2.38 10.23 7.72
N TRP A 179 -2.08 10.80 8.89
CA TRP A 179 -2.91 10.61 10.08
C TRP A 179 -4.34 11.13 9.84
N PRO A 180 -5.38 10.40 10.25
CA PRO A 180 -6.78 10.73 9.93
C PRO A 180 -7.24 12.11 10.41
N SER A 181 -6.73 12.57 11.56
CA SER A 181 -6.99 13.91 12.09
C SER A 181 -6.35 15.03 11.27
N GLY A 182 -5.42 14.70 10.35
CA GLY A 182 -4.57 15.69 9.67
C GLY A 182 -3.40 16.19 10.52
N GLY A 183 -3.19 15.61 11.70
CA GLY A 183 -2.13 15.97 12.64
C GLY A 183 -0.72 15.62 12.16
N GLU A 184 0.29 16.16 12.88
CA GLU A 184 1.72 15.92 12.58
C GLU A 184 2.19 14.52 13.01
N SER A 185 1.50 13.92 13.96
CA SER A 185 1.80 12.58 14.49
C SER A 185 0.53 11.93 15.00
N LEU A 186 0.58 10.61 15.20
CA LEU A 186 -0.49 9.86 15.85
C LEU A 186 -0.79 10.46 17.24
N SER A 187 -2.06 10.75 17.48
CA SER A 187 -2.56 11.26 18.75
C SER A 187 -3.96 10.71 19.07
N THR A 188 -4.52 11.10 20.22
CA THR A 188 -5.91 10.78 20.55
C THR A 188 -6.93 11.52 19.69
N ASP A 189 -6.50 12.52 18.92
CA ASP A 189 -7.38 13.19 17.94
C ASP A 189 -7.76 12.26 16.78
N ASP A 190 -6.98 11.18 16.57
CA ASP A 190 -7.29 10.12 15.60
C ASP A 190 -8.28 9.07 16.14
N ASP A 191 -8.56 9.05 17.45
CA ASP A 191 -9.38 8.02 18.10
C ASP A 191 -10.79 7.85 17.50
N PRO A 192 -11.52 8.91 17.07
CA PRO A 192 -12.81 8.70 16.42
C PRO A 192 -12.75 7.94 15.10
N PHE A 193 -11.61 8.02 14.36
CA PHE A 193 -11.41 7.22 13.16
C PHE A 193 -11.17 5.74 13.51
N TRP A 194 -10.37 5.48 14.54
CA TRP A 194 -10.13 4.11 15.00
C TRP A 194 -11.41 3.46 15.53
N ALA A 195 -12.23 4.23 16.28
CA ALA A 195 -13.54 3.78 16.72
C ALA A 195 -14.44 3.43 15.52
N ALA A 196 -14.51 4.28 14.51
CA ALA A 196 -15.30 4.03 13.31
C ALA A 196 -14.79 2.78 12.54
N ALA A 197 -13.47 2.57 12.45
CA ALA A 197 -12.90 1.39 11.82
C ALA A 197 -13.30 0.09 12.54
N VAL A 198 -13.33 0.12 13.86
CA VAL A 198 -13.80 -1.01 14.70
C VAL A 198 -15.30 -1.23 14.53
N ASP A 199 -16.11 -0.17 14.64
CA ASP A 199 -17.58 -0.23 14.52
C ASP A 199 -18.03 -0.80 13.16
N GLU A 200 -17.35 -0.42 12.10
CA GLU A 200 -17.63 -0.86 10.73
C GLU A 200 -16.94 -2.19 10.38
N VAL A 201 -16.14 -2.76 11.30
CA VAL A 201 -15.36 -3.98 11.10
C VAL A 201 -14.54 -3.88 9.80
N ILE A 202 -13.73 -2.82 9.68
CA ILE A 202 -12.94 -2.53 8.48
C ILE A 202 -11.45 -2.39 8.84
N PRO A 203 -10.57 -3.24 8.30
CA PRO A 203 -9.13 -3.12 8.54
C PRO A 203 -8.57 -1.87 7.86
N VAL A 204 -7.56 -1.28 8.50
CA VAL A 204 -6.86 -0.09 8.00
C VAL A 204 -5.47 -0.49 7.52
N SER A 205 -5.15 -0.18 6.28
CA SER A 205 -3.86 -0.47 5.68
C SER A 205 -2.98 0.77 5.66
N ILE A 206 -1.68 0.56 5.86
CA ILE A 206 -0.60 1.54 5.71
C ILE A 206 0.40 0.93 4.72
N HIS A 207 0.59 1.58 3.57
CA HIS A 207 1.49 1.11 2.53
C HIS A 207 2.87 1.73 2.74
N ILE A 208 3.85 0.90 3.10
CA ILE A 208 5.21 1.25 3.51
C ILE A 208 5.24 2.11 4.78
N ASN A 209 4.76 3.35 4.73
CA ASN A 209 4.80 4.27 5.87
C ASN A 209 3.62 5.24 5.88
N ILE A 210 3.49 5.93 7.01
CA ILE A 210 2.57 7.04 7.20
C ILE A 210 3.39 8.29 7.59
N ILE A 211 3.06 9.42 6.97
CA ILE A 211 3.71 10.72 7.25
C ILE A 211 2.64 11.78 7.51
N SER A 212 3.02 12.91 8.09
CA SER A 212 2.08 14.03 8.23
C SER A 212 1.76 14.66 6.88
N ARG A 213 0.62 15.36 6.82
CA ARG A 213 0.23 16.12 5.63
C ARG A 213 1.25 17.22 5.29
N SER A 214 1.80 17.88 6.31
CA SER A 214 2.83 18.91 6.14
C SER A 214 4.12 18.33 5.53
N GLN A 215 4.56 17.15 5.98
CA GLN A 215 5.71 16.45 5.41
C GLN A 215 5.43 16.07 3.95
N ARG A 216 4.25 15.57 3.62
CA ARG A 216 3.86 15.24 2.23
C ARG A 216 3.86 16.48 1.34
N ALA A 217 3.28 17.58 1.79
CA ALA A 217 3.28 18.85 1.07
C ALA A 217 4.71 19.37 0.84
N ALA A 218 5.59 19.24 1.84
CA ALA A 218 7.01 19.60 1.70
C ALA A 218 7.74 18.72 0.69
N GLN A 219 7.51 17.41 0.70
CA GLN A 219 8.09 16.47 -0.28
C GLN A 219 7.61 16.82 -1.71
N ARG A 220 6.32 17.10 -1.89
CA ARG A 220 5.75 17.52 -3.18
C ARG A 220 6.39 18.83 -3.68
N LYS A 221 6.50 19.84 -2.81
CA LYS A 221 7.16 21.11 -3.14
C LYS A 221 8.65 20.95 -3.48
N ALA A 222 9.34 20.05 -2.80
CA ALA A 222 10.73 19.72 -3.09
C ALA A 222 10.87 18.99 -4.44
N ALA A 223 10.03 18.01 -4.73
CA ALA A 223 10.01 17.31 -6.02
C ALA A 223 9.72 18.26 -7.18
N ALA A 224 8.79 19.20 -7.02
CA ALA A 224 8.48 20.21 -8.04
C ALA A 224 9.64 21.17 -8.32
N ARG A 225 10.54 21.41 -7.36
CA ARG A 225 11.70 22.32 -7.51
C ARG A 225 12.96 21.63 -8.00
N GLN A 226 13.20 20.40 -7.58
CA GLN A 226 14.47 19.69 -7.75
C GLN A 226 14.35 18.47 -8.68
N GLY A 227 13.15 18.16 -9.17
CA GLY A 227 12.84 16.89 -9.80
C GLY A 227 12.74 15.74 -8.76
N ASN A 228 12.22 14.61 -9.21
CA ASN A 228 12.18 13.43 -8.38
C ASN A 228 13.56 12.74 -8.38
N ALA A 229 14.16 12.61 -7.20
CA ALA A 229 15.47 11.98 -7.04
C ALA A 229 15.53 10.54 -7.60
N LEU A 230 14.40 9.83 -7.66
CA LEU A 230 14.29 8.50 -8.27
C LEU A 230 14.46 8.55 -9.81
N TYR A 231 14.24 9.70 -10.44
CA TYR A 231 14.38 9.86 -11.90
C TYR A 231 15.70 10.52 -12.31
N ALA A 232 16.44 11.10 -11.36
CA ALA A 232 17.78 11.64 -11.58
C ALA A 232 18.80 10.49 -11.75
N MET A 233 18.63 9.66 -12.79
CA MET A 233 19.49 8.50 -13.05
C MET A 233 20.63 8.80 -14.00
N ASP A 234 21.07 10.06 -14.08
CA ASP A 234 22.03 10.52 -15.07
C ASP A 234 23.49 10.19 -14.73
N SER A 235 23.76 9.78 -13.47
CA SER A 235 25.07 9.35 -13.03
C SER A 235 25.02 8.01 -12.29
N GLU A 236 26.14 7.31 -12.22
CA GLU A 236 26.29 6.07 -11.45
C GLU A 236 25.94 6.29 -9.97
N ALA A 237 26.41 7.38 -9.38
CA ALA A 237 26.12 7.74 -7.99
C ALA A 237 24.62 8.00 -7.75
N ALA A 238 23.93 8.66 -8.70
CA ALA A 238 22.50 8.89 -8.60
C ALA A 238 21.70 7.57 -8.68
N ARG A 239 22.07 6.68 -9.61
CA ARG A 239 21.46 5.35 -9.72
C ARG A 239 21.67 4.52 -8.45
N ALA A 240 22.90 4.45 -7.95
CA ALA A 240 23.21 3.73 -6.72
C ALA A 240 22.42 4.27 -5.51
N LYS A 241 22.28 5.60 -5.40
CA LYS A 241 21.49 6.24 -4.35
C LYS A 241 20.00 5.90 -4.48
N ALA A 242 19.43 5.94 -5.68
CA ALA A 242 18.03 5.62 -5.93
C ALA A 242 17.71 4.17 -5.57
N ILE A 243 18.50 3.21 -6.07
CA ILE A 243 18.33 1.78 -5.75
C ILE A 243 18.56 1.51 -4.25
N GLY A 244 19.61 2.12 -3.66
CA GLY A 244 19.87 2.02 -2.23
C GLY A 244 18.71 2.51 -1.37
N SER A 245 18.05 3.62 -1.76
CA SER A 245 16.91 4.15 -1.02
C SER A 245 15.68 3.24 -1.04
N MET A 246 15.46 2.51 -2.13
CA MET A 246 14.39 1.52 -2.22
C MET A 246 14.67 0.27 -1.37
N SER A 247 15.94 -0.03 -1.10
CA SER A 247 16.34 -1.28 -0.42
C SER A 247 16.04 -1.29 1.10
N HIS A 248 15.70 -0.16 1.70
CA HIS A 248 15.49 -0.06 3.15
C HIS A 248 14.18 0.63 3.56
N VAL A 249 13.15 0.52 2.72
CA VAL A 249 11.79 1.05 3.02
C VAL A 249 11.23 0.51 4.33
N PHE A 250 11.58 -0.73 4.73
CA PHE A 250 11.20 -1.34 6.00
C PHE A 250 11.58 -0.49 7.23
N SER A 251 12.64 0.30 7.16
CA SER A 251 13.07 1.14 8.29
C SER A 251 12.09 2.28 8.58
N MET A 252 11.40 2.79 7.56
CA MET A 252 10.32 3.77 7.73
C MET A 252 9.10 3.13 8.38
N THR A 253 8.73 1.93 7.95
CA THR A 253 7.66 1.14 8.55
C THR A 253 7.94 0.83 10.00
N ALA A 254 9.16 0.41 10.34
CA ALA A 254 9.56 0.09 11.72
C ALA A 254 9.32 1.27 12.68
N GLY A 255 9.62 2.50 12.24
CA GLY A 255 9.36 3.71 13.02
C GLY A 255 7.87 3.95 13.25
N SER A 256 7.06 3.90 12.21
CA SER A 256 5.61 4.11 12.29
C SER A 256 4.93 3.01 13.12
N MET A 257 5.30 1.75 12.89
CA MET A 257 4.80 0.59 13.64
C MET A 257 5.13 0.71 15.14
N THR A 258 6.38 1.02 15.48
CA THR A 258 6.80 1.22 16.87
C THR A 258 5.97 2.31 17.53
N SER A 259 5.76 3.45 16.86
CA SER A 259 4.91 4.52 17.38
C SER A 259 3.50 4.03 17.70
N MET A 260 2.86 3.31 16.78
CA MET A 260 1.51 2.77 17.02
C MET A 260 1.47 1.76 18.17
N LEU A 261 2.47 0.90 18.30
CA LEU A 261 2.53 -0.12 19.36
C LEU A 261 2.69 0.48 20.77
N PHE A 262 3.30 1.69 20.91
CA PHE A 262 3.52 2.35 22.18
C PHE A 262 2.49 3.41 22.58
N THR A 263 1.67 3.93 21.63
CA THR A 263 0.75 5.05 21.90
C THR A 263 -0.54 4.66 22.60
N GLY A 264 -0.74 3.38 22.90
CA GLY A 264 -1.94 2.87 23.58
C GLY A 264 -3.18 2.83 22.71
N VAL A 265 -3.07 3.04 21.39
CA VAL A 265 -4.20 2.94 20.47
C VAL A 265 -4.86 1.54 20.55
N PHE A 266 -4.07 0.48 20.61
CA PHE A 266 -4.58 -0.89 20.72
C PHE A 266 -5.10 -1.27 22.13
N GLU A 267 -4.80 -0.48 23.16
CA GLU A 267 -5.46 -0.60 24.47
C GLU A 267 -6.85 0.01 24.41
N ARG A 268 -7.01 1.15 23.74
CA ARG A 268 -8.29 1.83 23.57
C ARG A 268 -9.20 1.11 22.56
N PHE A 269 -8.61 0.53 21.51
CA PHE A 269 -9.33 -0.17 20.43
C PHE A 269 -8.78 -1.58 20.23
N PRO A 270 -9.16 -2.54 21.11
CA PRO A 270 -8.63 -3.91 21.09
C PRO A 270 -8.91 -4.69 19.81
N GLU A 271 -9.94 -4.34 19.05
CA GLU A 271 -10.36 -5.01 17.83
C GLU A 271 -9.86 -4.34 16.55
N LEU A 272 -9.16 -3.21 16.68
CA LEU A 272 -8.57 -2.50 15.53
C LEU A 272 -7.55 -3.39 14.83
N GLN A 273 -7.68 -3.53 13.50
CA GLN A 273 -6.74 -4.27 12.64
C GLN A 273 -5.95 -3.31 11.77
N ILE A 274 -4.62 -3.37 11.84
CA ILE A 274 -3.70 -2.58 11.00
C ILE A 274 -2.89 -3.53 10.11
N CYS A 275 -2.82 -3.21 8.81
CA CYS A 275 -2.02 -3.95 7.83
C CYS A 275 -0.87 -3.08 7.33
N TRP A 276 0.35 -3.58 7.46
CA TRP A 276 1.59 -2.96 6.97
C TRP A 276 1.97 -3.60 5.65
N ILE A 277 1.86 -2.85 4.57
CA ILE A 277 1.91 -3.38 3.21
C ILE A 277 3.23 -3.04 2.54
N GLU A 278 3.78 -4.00 1.76
CA GLU A 278 5.08 -3.91 1.05
C GLU A 278 6.27 -3.66 1.99
N THR A 279 6.27 -4.29 3.17
CA THR A 279 7.25 -3.95 4.21
C THR A 279 8.32 -5.02 4.43
N GLY A 280 8.12 -6.23 3.89
CA GLY A 280 8.86 -7.40 4.31
C GLY A 280 8.50 -7.80 5.75
N VAL A 281 8.92 -8.98 6.17
CA VAL A 281 8.55 -9.52 7.49
C VAL A 281 9.74 -10.10 8.26
N GLY A 282 10.89 -10.31 7.62
CA GLY A 282 12.08 -10.90 8.24
C GLY A 282 12.74 -10.04 9.31
N TRP A 283 12.49 -8.74 9.32
CA TRP A 283 12.99 -7.80 10.32
C TRP A 283 12.08 -7.70 11.56
N ILE A 284 10.81 -8.11 11.45
CA ILE A 284 9.80 -7.98 12.51
C ILE A 284 10.19 -8.71 13.80
N PRO A 285 10.69 -9.97 13.79
CA PRO A 285 11.10 -10.65 15.02
C PRO A 285 12.14 -9.86 15.81
N HIS A 286 13.15 -9.29 15.15
CA HIS A 286 14.16 -8.47 15.80
C HIS A 286 13.59 -7.18 16.39
N LEU A 287 12.71 -6.49 15.63
CA LEU A 287 12.06 -5.28 16.15
C LEU A 287 11.27 -5.59 17.42
N ILE A 288 10.41 -6.60 17.38
CA ILE A 288 9.51 -6.96 18.47
C ILE A 288 10.34 -7.31 19.72
N GLU A 289 11.37 -8.14 19.60
CA GLU A 289 12.28 -8.46 20.71
C GLU A 289 12.92 -7.20 21.28
N SER A 290 13.41 -6.30 20.43
CA SER A 290 14.06 -5.05 20.83
C SER A 290 13.10 -4.11 21.57
N ILE A 291 11.88 -3.91 21.07
CA ILE A 291 10.91 -2.99 21.69
C ILE A 291 10.27 -3.57 22.96
N ASP A 292 10.14 -4.89 23.08
CA ASP A 292 9.73 -5.56 24.31
C ASP A 292 10.78 -5.39 25.41
N ASP A 293 12.07 -5.54 25.10
CA ASP A 293 13.15 -5.25 26.05
C ASP A 293 13.09 -3.79 26.53
N ARG A 294 12.86 -2.83 25.62
CA ARG A 294 12.67 -1.41 25.97
C ARG A 294 11.44 -1.18 26.83
N TYR A 295 10.32 -1.83 26.55
CA TYR A 295 9.13 -1.77 27.39
C TYR A 295 9.44 -2.24 28.81
N TRP A 296 10.03 -3.42 28.99
CA TRP A 296 10.32 -3.97 30.32
C TRP A 296 11.27 -3.10 31.13
N ARG A 297 12.28 -2.50 30.51
CA ARG A 297 13.25 -1.64 31.19
C ARG A 297 12.71 -0.27 31.56
N ASN A 298 11.71 0.24 30.84
CA ASN A 298 11.29 1.63 30.96
C ASN A 298 9.85 1.82 31.44
N ARG A 299 9.01 0.79 31.47
CA ARG A 299 7.58 0.90 31.74
C ARG A 299 7.23 1.56 33.07
N VAL A 300 8.10 1.45 34.09
CA VAL A 300 7.80 1.97 35.43
C VAL A 300 8.04 3.49 35.49
N TRP A 301 9.16 3.96 34.95
CA TRP A 301 9.47 5.38 35.00
C TRP A 301 8.80 6.14 33.80
N GLY A 302 8.54 5.45 32.70
CA GLY A 302 7.98 6.04 31.49
C GLY A 302 6.46 6.26 31.53
N ASP A 303 5.77 5.69 32.53
CA ASP A 303 4.30 5.75 32.68
C ASP A 303 3.58 5.51 31.33
N LEU A 304 3.92 4.38 30.70
CA LEU A 304 3.47 4.09 29.33
C LEU A 304 1.97 3.80 29.30
N PRO A 305 1.26 4.24 28.24
CA PRO A 305 -0.19 4.06 28.09
C PRO A 305 -0.59 2.62 27.69
N ILE A 306 0.35 1.67 27.71
CA ILE A 306 0.15 0.26 27.36
C ILE A 306 0.39 -0.65 28.56
N LYS A 307 -0.46 -1.67 28.74
CA LYS A 307 -0.41 -2.61 29.86
C LYS A 307 0.38 -3.88 29.55
N ASN A 308 0.50 -4.22 28.30
CA ASN A 308 1.20 -5.41 27.80
C ASN A 308 2.43 -5.00 27.01
N PRO A 309 3.44 -5.89 26.81
CA PRO A 309 4.54 -5.62 25.93
C PRO A 309 4.08 -5.39 24.48
N PRO A 310 4.81 -4.60 23.66
CA PRO A 310 4.43 -4.31 22.28
C PRO A 310 4.15 -5.54 21.41
N SER A 311 4.85 -6.66 21.64
CA SER A 311 4.60 -7.92 20.95
C SER A 311 3.15 -8.41 21.09
N PHE A 312 2.52 -8.19 22.23
CA PHE A 312 1.11 -8.57 22.46
C PHE A 312 0.20 -7.86 21.45
N TYR A 313 0.43 -6.57 21.18
CA TYR A 313 -0.39 -5.81 20.22
C TYR A 313 0.00 -6.12 18.77
N TRP A 314 1.27 -6.46 18.51
CA TRP A 314 1.66 -6.97 17.21
C TRP A 314 0.86 -8.21 16.84
N TYR A 315 0.90 -9.25 17.65
CA TYR A 315 0.23 -10.51 17.35
C TYR A 315 -1.29 -10.43 17.34
N ARG A 316 -1.89 -9.50 18.09
CA ARG A 316 -3.36 -9.33 18.15
C ARG A 316 -3.91 -8.45 17.04
N ASN A 317 -3.25 -7.35 16.73
CA ASN A 317 -3.83 -6.23 16.00
C ASN A 317 -3.17 -5.96 14.64
N ASN A 318 -2.05 -6.57 14.33
CA ASN A 318 -1.25 -6.18 13.17
C ASN A 318 -1.00 -7.35 12.24
N ALA A 319 -0.83 -7.02 10.95
CA ALA A 319 -0.34 -7.94 9.94
C ALA A 319 0.58 -7.19 8.98
N ALA A 320 1.42 -7.93 8.24
CA ALA A 320 2.32 -7.35 7.25
C ALA A 320 2.43 -8.22 6.00
N SER A 321 2.62 -7.58 4.83
CA SER A 321 2.87 -8.26 3.57
C SER A 321 4.35 -8.22 3.16
N PHE A 322 4.73 -9.20 2.34
CA PHE A 322 6.06 -9.31 1.74
C PHE A 322 5.97 -9.89 0.32
N ILE A 323 6.88 -9.50 -0.55
CA ILE A 323 7.01 -10.04 -1.90
C ILE A 323 7.95 -11.26 -1.89
N THR A 324 9.21 -11.04 -1.57
CA THR A 324 10.22 -12.09 -1.40
C THR A 324 10.95 -11.86 -0.09
N ASP A 325 10.83 -12.81 0.84
CA ASP A 325 11.47 -12.69 2.16
C ASP A 325 11.84 -14.06 2.74
N ARG A 326 13.00 -14.59 2.36
CA ARG A 326 13.50 -15.87 2.85
C ARG A 326 13.72 -15.86 4.37
N SER A 327 14.17 -14.74 4.92
CA SER A 327 14.36 -14.57 6.36
C SER A 327 13.02 -14.61 7.08
N GLY A 328 12.01 -13.92 6.53
CA GLY A 328 10.65 -13.92 7.04
C GLY A 328 10.04 -15.33 7.05
N ILE A 329 10.20 -16.09 5.97
CA ILE A 329 9.74 -17.48 5.92
C ILE A 329 10.48 -18.38 6.92
N ALA A 330 11.78 -18.22 7.09
CA ALA A 330 12.55 -18.97 8.08
C ALA A 330 12.10 -18.64 9.52
N LEU A 331 11.75 -17.39 9.78
CA LEU A 331 11.33 -16.87 11.10
C LEU A 331 9.80 -16.72 11.23
N ARG A 332 9.00 -17.31 10.36
CA ARG A 332 7.56 -17.07 10.24
C ARG A 332 6.76 -17.22 11.54
N HIS A 333 7.15 -18.14 12.42
CA HIS A 333 6.49 -18.31 13.72
C HIS A 333 6.85 -17.17 14.69
N ALA A 334 8.08 -16.67 14.65
CA ALA A 334 8.51 -15.52 15.44
C ALA A 334 7.95 -14.21 14.87
N ALA A 335 7.77 -14.11 13.56
CA ALA A 335 7.08 -12.98 12.92
C ALA A 335 5.56 -13.02 13.15
N GLY A 336 4.99 -14.18 13.52
CA GLY A 336 3.57 -14.41 13.66
C GLY A 336 2.97 -15.08 12.42
N ILE A 337 2.83 -16.42 12.46
CA ILE A 337 2.33 -17.19 11.32
C ILE A 337 0.93 -16.75 10.85
N ASP A 338 0.14 -16.17 11.73
CA ASP A 338 -1.20 -15.66 11.46
C ASP A 338 -1.20 -14.16 11.09
N ASN A 339 -0.02 -13.52 11.10
CA ASN A 339 0.15 -12.06 10.90
C ASN A 339 0.91 -11.70 9.62
N ILE A 340 1.45 -12.68 8.90
CA ILE A 340 2.23 -12.44 7.68
C ILE A 340 1.48 -12.89 6.43
N MET A 341 1.61 -12.14 5.34
CA MET A 341 0.89 -12.37 4.08
C MET A 341 1.84 -12.25 2.90
N TRP A 342 1.75 -13.21 1.97
CA TRP A 342 2.42 -13.11 0.68
C TRP A 342 1.73 -12.11 -0.24
N SER A 343 2.52 -11.46 -1.10
CA SER A 343 2.04 -10.58 -2.16
C SER A 343 2.95 -10.62 -3.38
N SER A 344 2.43 -10.25 -4.54
CA SER A 344 3.21 -10.15 -5.78
C SER A 344 3.68 -8.73 -6.10
N ASP A 345 2.97 -7.73 -5.59
CA ASP A 345 3.14 -6.32 -5.96
C ASP A 345 2.83 -6.07 -7.46
N TYR A 346 1.93 -6.86 -8.06
CA TYR A 346 1.51 -6.64 -9.45
C TYR A 346 0.84 -5.26 -9.59
N PRO A 347 1.15 -4.42 -10.60
CA PRO A 347 1.98 -4.68 -11.78
C PRO A 347 3.37 -4.03 -11.72
N HIS A 348 3.92 -3.81 -10.53
CA HIS A 348 5.26 -3.27 -10.38
C HIS A 348 6.31 -4.15 -11.07
N HIS A 349 7.43 -3.56 -11.50
CA HIS A 349 8.51 -4.27 -12.21
C HIS A 349 9.15 -5.41 -11.42
N GLY A 350 8.96 -5.43 -10.09
CA GLY A 350 9.51 -6.45 -9.20
C GLY A 350 8.63 -7.69 -9.03
N ASN A 351 7.44 -7.73 -9.67
CA ASN A 351 6.55 -8.88 -9.55
C ASN A 351 7.02 -10.10 -10.33
N ASP A 352 6.50 -11.25 -9.93
CA ASP A 352 6.84 -12.57 -10.50
C ASP A 352 5.86 -13.05 -11.58
N TRP A 353 4.90 -12.22 -11.99
CA TRP A 353 3.92 -12.57 -13.01
C TRP A 353 4.59 -13.03 -14.32
N PRO A 354 4.17 -14.11 -14.99
CA PRO A 354 3.02 -14.99 -14.69
C PRO A 354 3.44 -16.28 -13.93
N TYR A 355 4.34 -16.21 -12.98
CA TYR A 355 4.95 -17.35 -12.32
C TYR A 355 4.76 -17.39 -10.80
N SER A 356 3.77 -16.64 -10.24
CA SER A 356 3.57 -16.52 -8.79
C SER A 356 3.43 -17.88 -8.10
N ARG A 357 2.66 -18.82 -8.66
CA ARG A 357 2.56 -20.19 -8.10
C ARG A 357 3.88 -20.93 -8.07
N LYS A 358 4.73 -20.76 -9.09
CA LYS A 358 6.06 -21.36 -9.15
C LYS A 358 6.98 -20.74 -8.09
N VAL A 359 6.97 -19.43 -7.96
CA VAL A 359 7.80 -18.71 -6.98
C VAL A 359 7.36 -19.06 -5.55
N ILE A 360 6.07 -19.15 -5.27
CA ILE A 360 5.53 -19.64 -3.99
C ILE A 360 6.08 -21.04 -3.69
N GLU A 361 6.06 -21.95 -4.66
CA GLU A 361 6.60 -23.29 -4.48
C GLU A 361 8.11 -23.30 -4.24
N GLU A 362 8.87 -22.53 -5.00
CA GLU A 362 10.34 -22.44 -4.85
C GLU A 362 10.75 -21.81 -3.52
N THR A 363 9.98 -20.84 -3.01
CA THR A 363 10.30 -20.11 -1.79
C THR A 363 9.69 -20.71 -0.53
N MET A 364 8.52 -21.37 -0.64
CA MET A 364 7.73 -21.86 0.49
C MET A 364 7.35 -23.35 0.40
N GLY A 365 7.69 -24.05 -0.68
CA GLY A 365 7.36 -25.48 -0.83
C GLY A 365 8.04 -26.40 0.20
N HIS A 366 9.04 -25.91 0.92
CA HIS A 366 9.76 -26.64 1.97
C HIS A 366 9.15 -26.49 3.37
N ILE A 367 8.17 -25.60 3.56
CA ILE A 367 7.49 -25.41 4.85
C ILE A 367 6.21 -26.25 4.94
N PRO A 368 5.65 -26.49 6.15
CA PRO A 368 4.39 -27.20 6.30
C PRO A 368 3.26 -26.58 5.45
N THR A 369 2.45 -27.45 4.86
CA THR A 369 1.34 -27.05 3.97
C THR A 369 0.35 -26.09 4.65
N ASP A 370 0.09 -26.28 5.96
CA ASP A 370 -0.81 -25.40 6.70
C ASP A 370 -0.21 -24.01 6.90
N ASP A 371 1.11 -23.91 7.15
CA ASP A 371 1.81 -22.63 7.24
C ASP A 371 1.76 -21.91 5.88
N GLN A 372 2.05 -22.64 4.79
CA GLN A 372 1.99 -22.08 3.44
C GLN A 372 0.58 -21.57 3.13
N ALA A 373 -0.48 -22.36 3.42
CA ALA A 373 -1.86 -21.96 3.19
C ALA A 373 -2.25 -20.67 3.91
N LYS A 374 -1.79 -20.50 5.16
CA LYS A 374 -1.99 -19.27 5.93
C LYS A 374 -1.35 -18.08 5.24
N ILE A 375 -0.08 -18.19 4.88
CA ILE A 375 0.72 -17.09 4.32
C ILE A 375 0.21 -16.66 2.95
N VAL A 376 -0.12 -17.61 2.06
CA VAL A 376 -0.49 -17.30 0.67
C VAL A 376 -1.96 -16.92 0.49
N GLY A 377 -2.80 -17.06 1.53
CA GLY A 377 -4.21 -16.73 1.33
C GLY A 377 -5.07 -16.62 2.58
N ALA A 378 -5.01 -17.58 3.51
CA ALA A 378 -5.97 -17.63 4.61
C ALA A 378 -5.87 -16.41 5.55
N ASN A 379 -4.65 -15.87 5.78
CA ASN A 379 -4.48 -14.68 6.62
C ASN A 379 -5.10 -13.45 5.96
N ALA A 380 -4.83 -13.21 4.68
CA ALA A 380 -5.44 -12.11 3.92
C ALA A 380 -6.97 -12.27 3.85
N ALA A 381 -7.47 -13.47 3.57
CA ALA A 381 -8.90 -13.74 3.53
C ALA A 381 -9.58 -13.44 4.87
N ARG A 382 -8.97 -13.83 6.00
CA ARG A 382 -9.46 -13.53 7.34
C ARG A 382 -9.49 -12.04 7.63
N ILE A 383 -8.40 -11.32 7.31
CA ILE A 383 -8.24 -9.89 7.62
C ILE A 383 -9.26 -9.05 6.85
N TRP A 384 -9.42 -9.28 5.55
CA TRP A 384 -10.35 -8.51 4.71
C TRP A 384 -11.74 -9.15 4.58
N HIS A 385 -12.05 -10.15 5.43
CA HIS A 385 -13.37 -10.81 5.49
C HIS A 385 -13.82 -11.32 4.11
N LEU A 386 -12.96 -12.08 3.43
CA LEU A 386 -13.23 -12.67 2.13
C LEU A 386 -13.83 -14.07 2.29
N ASP A 387 -14.94 -14.32 1.61
CA ASP A 387 -15.66 -15.60 1.62
C ASP A 387 -14.92 -16.70 0.83
#